data_5f9c0055d14b6798aab4dff4d3c470f1
#
_entry.id   5f9c0055d14b6798aab4dff4d3c470f1
#
_cell.length_a   1.000
_cell.length_b   1.000
_cell.length_c   1.000
_cell.angle_alpha   90.00
_cell.angle_beta   90.00
_cell.angle_gamma   90.00
#
_symmetry.space_group_name_H-M   'P 1'
#
loop_
_entity.id
_entity.type
_entity.pdbx_description
1 polymer ?
#
loop_
_entity_poly.entity_id
_entity_poly.type
_entity_poly.pdbx_seq_one_letter_code
_entity_poly.pdbx_strand_id
1 'polypeptide(L)'
;MNKKLNIAIIGQKFMGRAHSNGWKQAQNFFSLNAEPVLKVACGRNETELKKFADRWGWSEISSDWKSVIERDDIDIVDIATPTHLHHEMVIHAAKHGKHIFCEKPFALNLAEAESMLKAVNSSNTVNYLNHNYRRCPAIVLAKKMISEGKLGTIYHLRSTYQQDWLADPNAPMGWQ
;
A
#
# COMPACT_ATOMS: atom_id res chain seq x y z
N MET A 1 -18.43 20.73 0.56
CA MET A 1 -18.15 19.45 -0.13
C MET A 1 -16.78 18.98 0.32
N ASN A 2 -16.64 17.71 0.74
CA ASN A 2 -15.33 17.17 1.08
C ASN A 2 -14.43 17.15 -0.17
N LYS A 3 -13.15 17.44 0.00
CA LYS A 3 -12.14 17.32 -1.05
C LYS A 3 -12.13 15.86 -1.56
N LYS A 4 -12.18 15.67 -2.88
CA LYS A 4 -12.00 14.33 -3.49
C LYS A 4 -10.53 14.07 -3.72
N LEU A 5 -10.10 12.83 -3.47
CA LEU A 5 -8.76 12.36 -3.78
C LEU A 5 -8.86 11.15 -4.71
N ASN A 6 -8.41 11.32 -5.93
CA ASN A 6 -8.44 10.29 -6.95
C ASN A 6 -7.28 9.32 -6.75
N ILE A 7 -7.60 8.06 -6.66
CA ILE A 7 -6.66 6.98 -6.40
C ILE A 7 -6.42 6.19 -7.68
N ALA A 8 -5.17 5.90 -7.98
CA ALA A 8 -4.77 4.89 -8.93
C ALA A 8 -4.17 3.70 -8.18
N ILE A 9 -4.69 2.50 -8.41
CA ILE A 9 -4.09 1.27 -7.88
C ILE A 9 -3.29 0.55 -8.96
N ILE A 10 -2.06 0.16 -8.65
CA ILE A 10 -1.21 -0.60 -9.54
C ILE A 10 -1.02 -2.01 -8.97
N GLY A 11 -1.70 -2.99 -9.57
CA GLY A 11 -1.75 -4.37 -9.09
C GLY A 11 -3.15 -4.85 -8.75
N GLN A 12 -3.60 -5.92 -9.42
CA GLN A 12 -4.99 -6.42 -9.36
C GLN A 12 -5.14 -7.75 -8.63
N LYS A 13 -4.04 -8.32 -8.10
CA LYS A 13 -4.06 -9.61 -7.43
C LYS A 13 -4.53 -9.47 -5.97
N PHE A 14 -4.10 -10.37 -5.09
CA PHE A 14 -4.58 -10.45 -3.72
C PHE A 14 -4.50 -9.11 -2.97
N MET A 15 -3.34 -8.44 -2.97
CA MET A 15 -3.20 -7.16 -2.28
C MET A 15 -4.03 -6.05 -2.92
N GLY A 16 -4.10 -5.99 -4.25
CA GLY A 16 -4.99 -5.04 -4.93
C GLY A 16 -6.46 -5.19 -4.51
N ARG A 17 -6.94 -6.43 -4.32
CA ARG A 17 -8.29 -6.69 -3.80
C ARG A 17 -8.46 -6.24 -2.35
N ALA A 18 -7.47 -6.52 -1.51
CA ALA A 18 -7.49 -6.11 -0.12
C ALA A 18 -7.50 -4.57 0.02
N HIS A 19 -6.64 -3.88 -0.74
CA HIS A 19 -6.58 -2.42 -0.75
C HIS A 19 -7.87 -1.79 -1.32
N SER A 20 -8.41 -2.32 -2.43
CA SER A 20 -9.69 -1.84 -2.97
C SER A 20 -10.82 -1.95 -1.94
N ASN A 21 -10.88 -3.05 -1.19
CA ASN A 21 -11.82 -3.19 -0.08
C ASN A 21 -11.55 -2.14 1.02
N GLY A 22 -10.29 -1.95 1.39
CA GLY A 22 -9.87 -0.95 2.39
C GLY A 22 -10.31 0.46 1.99
N TRP A 23 -10.04 0.90 0.76
CA TRP A 23 -10.46 2.19 0.26
C TRP A 23 -11.98 2.38 0.26
N LYS A 24 -12.74 1.38 -0.18
CA LYS A 24 -14.23 1.42 -0.15
C LYS A 24 -14.79 1.51 1.26
N GLN A 25 -14.16 0.83 2.21
CA GLN A 25 -14.66 0.75 3.59
C GLN A 25 -14.18 1.91 4.46
N ALA A 26 -13.11 2.60 4.09
CA ALA A 26 -12.48 3.62 4.92
C ALA A 26 -13.48 4.68 5.45
N GLN A 27 -14.40 5.14 4.62
CA GLN A 27 -15.40 6.13 5.00
C GLN A 27 -16.45 5.59 6.00
N ASN A 28 -16.66 4.27 6.02
CA ASN A 28 -17.63 3.66 6.93
C ASN A 28 -17.10 3.54 8.36
N PHE A 29 -15.77 3.53 8.52
CA PHE A 29 -15.12 3.33 9.82
C PHE A 29 -14.42 4.59 10.35
N PHE A 30 -14.14 5.56 9.48
CA PHE A 30 -13.36 6.74 9.85
C PHE A 30 -14.01 8.02 9.34
N SER A 31 -13.97 9.06 10.17
CA SER A 31 -14.33 10.42 9.73
C SER A 31 -13.16 10.99 8.91
N LEU A 32 -13.27 10.93 7.60
CA LEU A 32 -12.25 11.39 6.68
C LEU A 32 -12.47 12.85 6.29
N ASN A 33 -11.38 13.62 6.20
CA ASN A 33 -11.41 14.99 5.70
C ASN A 33 -11.46 15.09 4.15
N ALA A 34 -11.34 13.95 3.47
CA ALA A 34 -11.41 13.83 2.03
C ALA A 34 -12.11 12.52 1.62
N GLU A 35 -12.73 12.52 0.46
CA GLU A 35 -13.40 11.36 -0.12
C GLU A 35 -12.43 10.60 -1.04
N PRO A 36 -12.07 9.33 -0.75
CA PRO A 36 -11.29 8.52 -1.66
C PRO A 36 -12.13 8.10 -2.87
N VAL A 37 -11.63 8.37 -4.06
CA VAL A 37 -12.28 8.02 -5.34
C VAL A 37 -11.45 6.96 -6.06
N LEU A 38 -12.02 5.79 -6.31
CA LEU A 38 -11.38 4.71 -7.03
C LEU A 38 -11.36 5.03 -8.52
N LYS A 39 -10.33 5.78 -8.95
CA LYS A 39 -10.28 6.37 -10.29
C LYS A 39 -9.75 5.38 -11.32
N VAL A 40 -8.55 4.85 -11.15
CA VAL A 40 -7.90 3.98 -12.14
C VAL A 40 -7.39 2.69 -11.49
N ALA A 41 -7.73 1.56 -12.08
CA ALA A 41 -7.05 0.28 -11.82
C ALA A 41 -6.02 0.00 -12.91
N CYS A 42 -4.77 -0.29 -12.54
CA CYS A 42 -3.70 -0.57 -13.47
C CYS A 42 -3.16 -1.99 -13.32
N GLY A 43 -3.00 -2.71 -14.46
CA GLY A 43 -2.51 -4.08 -14.47
C GLY A 43 -2.32 -4.63 -15.87
N ARG A 44 -1.47 -5.67 -16.01
CA ARG A 44 -1.02 -6.17 -17.32
C ARG A 44 -2.04 -7.00 -18.09
N ASN A 45 -2.93 -7.72 -17.39
CA ASN A 45 -3.93 -8.57 -18.04
C ASN A 45 -5.25 -7.82 -18.08
N GLU A 46 -5.60 -7.31 -19.23
CA GLU A 46 -6.77 -6.45 -19.43
C GLU A 46 -8.10 -7.16 -19.10
N THR A 47 -8.25 -8.43 -19.46
CA THR A 47 -9.47 -9.20 -19.17
C THR A 47 -9.69 -9.36 -17.68
N GLU A 48 -8.65 -9.73 -16.93
CA GLU A 48 -8.70 -9.86 -15.47
C GLU A 48 -8.81 -8.49 -14.79
N LEU A 49 -8.19 -7.47 -15.38
CA LEU A 49 -8.24 -6.10 -14.87
C LEU A 49 -9.65 -5.53 -14.98
N LYS A 50 -10.34 -5.77 -16.09
CA LYS A 50 -11.73 -5.36 -16.26
C LYS A 50 -12.65 -6.00 -15.22
N LYS A 51 -12.55 -7.32 -15.03
CA LYS A 51 -13.30 -8.04 -13.97
C LYS A 51 -13.00 -7.48 -12.58
N PHE A 52 -11.74 -7.13 -12.34
CA PHE A 52 -11.32 -6.51 -11.08
C PHE A 52 -11.94 -5.12 -10.91
N ALA A 53 -11.86 -4.26 -11.93
CA ALA A 53 -12.42 -2.91 -11.91
C ALA A 53 -13.93 -2.94 -11.69
N ASP A 54 -14.66 -3.76 -12.45
CA ASP A 54 -16.12 -3.91 -12.33
C ASP A 54 -16.52 -4.37 -10.91
N ARG A 55 -15.80 -5.35 -10.34
CA ARG A 55 -16.08 -5.87 -9.01
C ARG A 55 -15.86 -4.83 -7.90
N TRP A 56 -14.79 -4.06 -8.00
CA TRP A 56 -14.39 -3.14 -6.93
C TRP A 56 -14.89 -1.70 -7.14
N GLY A 57 -15.41 -1.37 -8.32
CA GLY A 57 -15.95 -0.07 -8.65
C GLY A 57 -14.88 0.95 -9.05
N TRP A 58 -13.79 0.49 -9.68
CA TRP A 58 -12.82 1.36 -10.32
C TRP A 58 -13.40 1.94 -11.62
N SER A 59 -13.27 3.25 -11.79
CA SER A 59 -13.91 3.95 -12.91
C SER A 59 -13.24 3.68 -14.26
N GLU A 60 -11.94 3.45 -14.26
CA GLU A 60 -11.11 3.31 -15.45
C GLU A 60 -10.10 2.17 -15.27
N ILE A 61 -9.61 1.64 -16.39
CA ILE A 61 -8.52 0.66 -16.41
C ILE A 61 -7.37 1.12 -17.30
N SER A 62 -6.16 0.72 -17.00
CA SER A 62 -4.97 0.96 -17.83
C SER A 62 -3.96 -0.17 -17.70
N SER A 63 -3.21 -0.45 -18.76
CA SER A 63 -2.05 -1.36 -18.72
C SER A 63 -0.72 -0.63 -18.58
N ASP A 64 -0.72 0.70 -18.71
CA ASP A 64 0.46 1.55 -18.60
C ASP A 64 0.46 2.35 -17.29
N TRP A 65 1.20 1.85 -16.33
CA TRP A 65 1.31 2.48 -15.02
C TRP A 65 2.06 3.83 -15.05
N LYS A 66 2.97 4.05 -16.03
CA LYS A 66 3.72 5.32 -16.13
C LYS A 66 2.78 6.44 -16.52
N SER A 67 2.03 6.24 -17.59
CA SER A 67 1.04 7.21 -18.03
C SER A 67 -0.01 7.51 -16.97
N VAL A 68 -0.41 6.51 -16.16
CA VAL A 68 -1.35 6.70 -15.05
C VAL A 68 -0.76 7.57 -13.94
N ILE A 69 0.50 7.36 -13.56
CA ILE A 69 1.17 8.16 -12.53
C ILE A 69 1.35 9.61 -12.99
N GLU A 70 1.61 9.83 -14.27
CA GLU A 70 1.83 11.16 -14.85
C GLU A 70 0.56 12.02 -14.96
N ARG A 71 -0.62 11.46 -14.79
CA ARG A 71 -1.90 12.17 -14.90
C ARG A 71 -2.06 13.21 -13.80
N ASP A 72 -2.49 14.42 -14.17
CA ASP A 72 -2.77 15.52 -13.22
C ASP A 72 -3.99 15.26 -12.35
N ASP A 73 -4.93 14.41 -12.81
CA ASP A 73 -6.15 14.07 -12.09
C ASP A 73 -5.99 12.89 -11.13
N ILE A 74 -4.78 12.38 -10.91
CA ILE A 74 -4.46 11.36 -9.89
C ILE A 74 -3.75 12.03 -8.72
N ASP A 75 -4.27 11.83 -7.52
CA ASP A 75 -3.70 12.35 -6.27
C ASP A 75 -2.85 11.30 -5.54
N ILE A 76 -3.33 10.06 -5.49
CA ILE A 76 -2.74 8.96 -4.73
C ILE A 76 -2.41 7.80 -5.66
N VAL A 77 -1.19 7.28 -5.53
CA VAL A 77 -0.76 6.04 -6.19
C VAL A 77 -0.60 4.94 -5.14
N ASP A 78 -1.41 3.90 -5.29
CA ASP A 78 -1.41 2.70 -4.44
C ASP A 78 -0.68 1.57 -5.16
N ILE A 79 0.52 1.22 -4.69
CA ILE A 79 1.43 0.26 -5.30
C ILE A 79 1.27 -1.10 -4.61
N ALA A 80 0.51 -1.99 -5.24
CA ALA A 80 0.22 -3.35 -4.78
C ALA A 80 0.84 -4.42 -5.70
N THR A 81 2.00 -4.11 -6.25
CA THR A 81 2.77 -4.95 -7.19
C THR A 81 3.77 -5.87 -6.46
N PRO A 82 4.44 -6.80 -7.17
CA PRO A 82 5.62 -7.48 -6.65
C PRO A 82 6.76 -6.50 -6.32
N THR A 83 7.53 -6.81 -5.27
CA THR A 83 8.55 -5.92 -4.68
C THR A 83 9.57 -5.34 -5.65
N HIS A 84 10.00 -6.14 -6.66
CA HIS A 84 10.98 -5.68 -7.65
C HIS A 84 10.52 -4.50 -8.53
N LEU A 85 9.23 -4.17 -8.49
CA LEU A 85 8.67 -3.02 -9.19
C LEU A 85 8.51 -1.78 -8.30
N HIS A 86 8.61 -1.93 -6.98
CA HIS A 86 8.35 -0.85 -6.04
C HIS A 86 9.31 0.33 -6.25
N HIS A 87 10.60 0.04 -6.42
CA HIS A 87 11.63 1.07 -6.57
C HIS A 87 11.33 2.05 -7.71
N GLU A 88 11.11 1.53 -8.92
CA GLU A 88 10.83 2.38 -10.10
C GLU A 88 9.52 3.16 -9.92
N MET A 89 8.47 2.50 -9.46
CA MET A 89 7.15 3.11 -9.29
C MET A 89 7.12 4.20 -8.22
N VAL A 90 7.75 3.96 -7.07
CA VAL A 90 7.83 4.95 -5.99
C VAL A 90 8.60 6.19 -6.42
N ILE A 91 9.76 6.01 -7.07
CA ILE A 91 10.55 7.14 -7.57
C ILE A 91 9.77 7.93 -8.62
N HIS A 92 9.09 7.24 -9.54
CA HIS A 92 8.29 7.88 -10.57
C HIS A 92 7.12 8.67 -9.97
N ALA A 93 6.40 8.09 -9.02
CA ALA A 93 5.30 8.74 -8.31
C ALA A 93 5.77 9.98 -7.51
N ALA A 94 6.90 9.87 -6.81
CA ALA A 94 7.49 10.97 -6.07
C ALA A 94 7.88 12.16 -6.99
N LYS A 95 8.47 11.88 -8.15
CA LYS A 95 8.81 12.89 -9.17
C LYS A 95 7.59 13.64 -9.70
N HIS A 96 6.44 12.96 -9.78
CA HIS A 96 5.18 13.55 -10.26
C HIS A 96 4.30 14.09 -9.13
N GLY A 97 4.85 14.24 -7.92
CA GLY A 97 4.17 14.87 -6.80
C GLY A 97 2.95 14.08 -6.28
N LYS A 98 2.93 12.76 -6.47
CA LYS A 98 1.82 11.92 -6.02
C LYS A 98 1.99 11.49 -4.56
N HIS A 99 0.90 11.43 -3.82
CA HIS A 99 0.86 10.71 -2.55
C HIS A 99 1.05 9.22 -2.82
N ILE A 100 1.81 8.54 -1.97
CA ILE A 100 2.22 7.14 -2.22
C ILE A 100 1.77 6.24 -1.09
N PHE A 101 1.07 5.17 -1.44
CA PHE A 101 0.77 4.04 -0.57
C PHE A 101 1.41 2.80 -1.18
N CYS A 102 2.42 2.22 -0.52
CA CYS A 102 3.20 1.12 -1.09
C CYS A 102 3.13 -0.13 -0.22
N GLU A 103 2.99 -1.29 -0.85
CA GLU A 103 3.05 -2.59 -0.17
C GLU A 103 4.45 -2.92 0.34
N LYS A 104 4.46 -3.74 1.37
CA LYS A 104 5.68 -4.36 1.91
C LYS A 104 6.10 -5.57 1.03
N PRO A 105 7.39 -5.97 1.06
CA PRO A 105 8.54 -5.25 1.60
C PRO A 105 8.85 -3.99 0.77
N PHE A 106 9.49 -3.02 1.40
CA PHE A 106 9.70 -1.70 0.78
C PHE A 106 10.53 -1.78 -0.50
N ALA A 107 11.65 -2.50 -0.47
CA ALA A 107 12.60 -2.64 -1.57
C ALA A 107 13.26 -4.01 -1.52
N LEU A 108 14.03 -4.36 -2.55
CA LEU A 108 14.80 -5.59 -2.62
C LEU A 108 16.12 -5.53 -1.81
N ASN A 109 16.66 -4.31 -1.65
CA ASN A 109 17.93 -4.08 -0.97
C ASN A 109 18.01 -2.68 -0.36
N LEU A 110 19.06 -2.42 0.42
CA LEU A 110 19.27 -1.14 1.11
C LEU A 110 19.43 0.03 0.15
N ALA A 111 20.19 -0.13 -0.93
CA ALA A 111 20.45 0.95 -1.89
C ALA A 111 19.16 1.44 -2.57
N GLU A 112 18.26 0.50 -2.95
CA GLU A 112 16.93 0.85 -3.44
C GLU A 112 16.13 1.59 -2.38
N ALA A 113 16.10 1.08 -1.14
CA ALA A 113 15.36 1.69 -0.04
C ALA A 113 15.84 3.13 0.24
N GLU A 114 17.15 3.37 0.27
CA GLU A 114 17.72 4.69 0.48
C GLU A 114 17.37 5.67 -0.65
N SER A 115 17.43 5.22 -1.90
CA SER A 115 17.06 6.05 -3.04
C SER A 115 15.57 6.39 -3.07
N MET A 116 14.69 5.43 -2.72
CA MET A 116 13.26 5.65 -2.58
C MET A 116 12.97 6.64 -1.44
N LEU A 117 13.60 6.45 -0.28
CA LEU A 117 13.43 7.35 0.86
C LEU A 117 13.87 8.79 0.51
N LYS A 118 14.99 8.95 -0.20
CA LYS A 118 15.44 10.25 -0.68
C LYS A 118 14.42 10.90 -1.61
N ALA A 119 13.87 10.13 -2.55
CA ALA A 119 12.89 10.64 -3.51
C ALA A 119 11.61 11.12 -2.81
N VAL A 120 11.03 10.32 -1.90
CA VAL A 120 9.79 10.68 -1.20
C VAL A 120 9.99 11.83 -0.23
N ASN A 121 11.15 11.93 0.44
CA ASN A 121 11.45 13.06 1.32
C ASN A 121 11.61 14.39 0.57
N SER A 122 12.00 14.33 -0.71
CA SER A 122 12.13 15.51 -1.57
C SER A 122 10.85 15.92 -2.28
N SER A 123 9.81 15.09 -2.25
CA SER A 123 8.57 15.31 -3.03
C SER A 123 7.51 16.15 -2.33
N ASN A 124 7.68 16.45 -1.04
CA ASN A 124 6.69 17.15 -0.22
C ASN A 124 5.28 16.48 -0.26
N THR A 125 5.23 15.17 -0.44
CA THR A 125 4.00 14.38 -0.48
C THR A 125 3.88 13.45 0.72
N VAL A 126 2.68 12.97 0.99
CA VAL A 126 2.46 11.93 2.00
C VAL A 126 2.85 10.58 1.40
N ASN A 127 3.69 9.83 2.11
CA ASN A 127 4.05 8.48 1.73
C ASN A 127 3.81 7.51 2.89
N TYR A 128 3.35 6.32 2.57
CA TYR A 128 3.02 5.30 3.54
C TYR A 128 3.45 3.91 3.05
N LEU A 129 4.22 3.21 3.88
CA LEU A 129 4.56 1.80 3.66
C LEU A 129 3.60 0.91 4.44
N ASN A 130 2.96 -0.03 3.77
CA ASN A 130 1.87 -0.83 4.33
C ASN A 130 2.37 -1.98 5.24
N HIS A 131 2.93 -1.63 6.38
CA HIS A 131 3.13 -2.57 7.49
C HIS A 131 1.84 -2.70 8.31
N ASN A 132 0.84 -3.38 7.75
CA ASN A 132 -0.52 -3.46 8.29
C ASN A 132 -0.59 -3.99 9.74
N TYR A 133 0.30 -4.91 10.14
CA TYR A 133 0.34 -5.41 11.52
C TYR A 133 0.62 -4.34 12.56
N ARG A 134 1.27 -3.25 12.20
CA ARG A 134 1.45 -2.08 13.09
C ARG A 134 0.12 -1.43 13.48
N ARG A 135 -0.96 -1.73 12.76
CA ARG A 135 -2.31 -1.20 12.99
C ARG A 135 -3.26 -2.22 13.62
N CYS A 136 -2.80 -3.44 13.89
CA CYS A 136 -3.60 -4.42 14.64
C CYS A 136 -3.95 -3.85 16.02
N PRO A 137 -5.22 -3.91 16.45
CA PRO A 137 -5.67 -3.26 17.70
C PRO A 137 -4.84 -3.65 18.93
N ALA A 138 -4.49 -4.94 19.06
CA ALA A 138 -3.64 -5.41 20.16
C ALA A 138 -2.22 -4.80 20.13
N ILE A 139 -1.62 -4.65 18.94
CA ILE A 139 -0.29 -4.05 18.78
C ILE A 139 -0.34 -2.55 19.08
N VAL A 140 -1.39 -1.87 18.63
CA VAL A 140 -1.60 -0.44 18.95
C VAL A 140 -1.78 -0.24 20.45
N LEU A 141 -2.56 -1.10 21.13
CA LEU A 141 -2.76 -1.07 22.57
C LEU A 141 -1.44 -1.33 23.31
N ALA A 142 -0.67 -2.36 22.93
CA ALA A 142 0.62 -2.67 23.53
C ALA A 142 1.59 -1.47 23.42
N LYS A 143 1.68 -0.87 22.21
CA LYS A 143 2.49 0.34 22.01
C LYS A 143 2.05 1.48 22.92
N LYS A 144 0.76 1.71 23.07
CA LYS A 144 0.21 2.74 23.96
C LYS A 144 0.58 2.48 25.41
N MET A 145 0.40 1.25 25.90
CA MET A 145 0.74 0.87 27.27
C MET A 145 2.23 1.09 27.57
N ILE A 146 3.11 0.76 26.61
CA ILE A 146 4.56 1.00 26.71
C ILE A 146 4.84 2.51 26.79
N SER A 147 4.28 3.29 25.87
CA SER A 147 4.53 4.74 25.80
C SER A 147 3.99 5.51 27.03
N GLU A 148 2.96 4.99 27.68
CA GLU A 148 2.38 5.54 28.91
C GLU A 148 3.09 5.04 30.18
N GLY A 149 4.17 4.26 30.04
CA GLY A 149 4.93 3.72 31.16
C GLY A 149 4.20 2.65 31.98
N LYS A 150 3.05 2.14 31.52
CA LYS A 150 2.22 1.17 32.25
C LYS A 150 2.92 -0.17 32.51
N LEU A 151 3.94 -0.50 31.74
CA LEU A 151 4.75 -1.71 31.91
C LEU A 151 6.06 -1.47 32.66
N GLY A 152 6.31 -0.23 33.11
CA GLY A 152 7.56 0.14 33.73
C GLY A 152 8.75 0.04 32.78
N THR A 153 9.95 -0.17 33.35
CA THR A 153 11.17 -0.37 32.56
C THR A 153 11.17 -1.75 31.89
N ILE A 154 11.27 -1.79 30.57
CA ILE A 154 11.31 -3.04 29.82
C ILE A 154 12.75 -3.52 29.73
N TYR A 155 13.05 -4.67 30.35
CA TYR A 155 14.37 -5.30 30.33
C TYR A 155 14.51 -6.40 29.30
N HIS A 156 13.39 -7.00 28.88
CA HIS A 156 13.40 -8.13 27.95
C HIS A 156 12.16 -8.16 27.08
N LEU A 157 12.33 -8.47 25.80
CA LEU A 157 11.24 -8.72 24.86
C LEU A 157 11.41 -10.11 24.23
N ARG A 158 10.36 -10.90 24.25
CA ARG A 158 10.25 -12.15 23.50
C ARG A 158 9.05 -12.07 22.56
N SER A 159 9.27 -12.27 21.29
CA SER A 159 8.21 -12.27 20.27
C SER A 159 8.33 -13.49 19.38
N THR A 160 7.21 -14.12 19.05
CA THR A 160 7.16 -15.27 18.15
C THR A 160 6.01 -15.05 17.16
N TYR A 161 6.29 -15.26 15.89
CA TYR A 161 5.32 -15.21 14.80
C TYR A 161 5.44 -16.49 13.98
N GLN A 162 4.48 -17.39 14.15
CA GLN A 162 4.47 -18.70 13.50
C GLN A 162 3.24 -18.81 12.61
N GLN A 163 3.44 -19.35 11.41
CA GLN A 163 2.38 -19.63 10.44
C GLN A 163 2.61 -20.99 9.81
N ASP A 164 1.55 -21.66 9.40
CA ASP A 164 1.56 -23.03 8.86
C ASP A 164 1.48 -23.08 7.32
N TRP A 165 1.19 -21.98 6.65
CA TRP A 165 0.94 -21.93 5.20
C TRP A 165 2.17 -22.28 4.32
N LEU A 166 3.38 -22.35 4.88
CA LEU A 166 4.60 -22.87 4.25
C LEU A 166 5.13 -24.15 4.91
N ALA A 167 4.30 -24.84 5.70
CA ALA A 167 4.71 -26.07 6.37
C ALA A 167 4.83 -27.25 5.39
N ASP A 168 4.16 -27.23 4.25
CA ASP A 168 4.31 -28.24 3.20
C ASP A 168 5.61 -27.99 2.41
N PRO A 169 6.59 -28.94 2.46
CA PRO A 169 7.84 -28.80 1.72
C PRO A 169 7.68 -28.79 0.20
N ASN A 170 6.53 -29.23 -0.31
CA ASN A 170 6.20 -29.22 -1.73
C ASN A 170 5.36 -28.00 -2.14
N ALA A 171 5.12 -27.06 -1.24
CA ALA A 171 4.39 -25.84 -1.57
C ALA A 171 5.11 -25.09 -2.70
N PRO A 172 4.39 -24.66 -3.75
CA PRO A 172 5.03 -23.92 -4.84
C PRO A 172 5.58 -22.59 -4.33
N MET A 173 6.78 -22.23 -4.82
CA MET A 173 7.35 -20.90 -4.55
C MET A 173 6.39 -19.83 -5.00
N GLY A 174 5.98 -18.99 -4.09
CA GLY A 174 5.13 -17.84 -4.35
C GLY A 174 5.93 -16.53 -4.48
N TRP A 175 5.35 -15.47 -4.02
CA TRP A 175 5.95 -14.12 -4.00
C TRP A 175 6.79 -13.84 -2.73
N GLN A 176 6.91 -14.83 -1.87
CA GLN A 176 7.66 -14.75 -0.60
C GLN A 176 9.17 -14.76 -0.85
#